data_cfcd8fb450e3c9cd63dd7749ef9b97bd
#
_entry.id   cfcd8fb450e3c9cd63dd7749ef9b97bd
#
_cell.length_a   1.000
_cell.length_b   1.000
_cell.length_c   1.000
_cell.angle_alpha   90.00
_cell.angle_beta   90.00
_cell.angle_gamma   90.00
#
_symmetry.space_group_name_H-M   'P 1'
#
loop_
_entity.id
_entity.type
_entity.pdbx_description
1 polymer ?
#
loop_
_entity_poly.entity_id
_entity_poly.type
_entity_poly.pdbx_seq_one_letter_code
_entity_poly.pdbx_strand_id
1 'polypeptide(L)'
;MSSVTALEAFLAEPRNVIVAGIRKDGRPHLSPNWFFWDGERFYVSTTRKRAKYRIFRRDQRAELVVDDPEGFRYVEIPTQVEVREDVPANISLFRAIREKHGRAIPADDVLAAELIADDRILLAFTPTAPASAWTKRGLD
;
A
#
# COMPACT_ATOMS: atom_id res chain seq x y z
N MET A 1 0.59 -10.49 -27.27
CA MET A 1 1.59 -10.15 -26.24
C MET A 1 1.18 -8.85 -25.58
N SER A 2 0.91 -8.89 -24.30
CA SER A 2 0.56 -7.68 -23.57
C SER A 2 1.84 -6.89 -23.25
N SER A 3 1.82 -5.60 -23.54
CA SER A 3 2.88 -4.70 -23.10
C SER A 3 2.55 -4.15 -21.72
N VAL A 4 3.56 -4.08 -20.86
CA VAL A 4 3.41 -3.43 -19.56
C VAL A 4 3.28 -1.93 -19.80
N THR A 5 2.24 -1.30 -19.24
CA THR A 5 2.06 0.14 -19.35
C THR A 5 3.12 0.88 -18.55
N ALA A 6 3.34 2.16 -18.86
CA ALA A 6 4.25 3.00 -18.08
C ALA A 6 3.83 3.06 -16.61
N LEU A 7 2.54 3.13 -16.36
CA LEU A 7 2.01 3.15 -14.98
C LEU A 7 2.30 1.84 -14.24
N GLU A 8 2.05 0.69 -14.87
CA GLU A 8 2.33 -0.62 -14.25
C GLU A 8 3.80 -0.80 -13.96
N ALA A 9 4.68 -0.41 -14.89
CA ALA A 9 6.12 -0.46 -14.67
C ALA A 9 6.55 0.44 -13.51
N PHE A 10 5.97 1.64 -13.42
CA PHE A 10 6.25 2.59 -12.36
C PHE A 10 5.84 2.04 -10.99
N LEU A 11 4.66 1.44 -10.89
CA LEU A 11 4.15 0.86 -9.63
C LEU A 11 4.88 -0.43 -9.24
N ALA A 12 5.52 -1.11 -10.18
CA ALA A 12 6.29 -2.32 -9.91
C ALA A 12 7.68 -2.03 -9.33
N GLU A 13 8.19 -0.81 -9.48
CA GLU A 13 9.48 -0.42 -8.93
C GLU A 13 9.42 -0.25 -7.41
N PRO A 14 10.52 -0.51 -6.67
CA PRO A 14 10.54 -0.36 -5.21
C PRO A 14 10.51 1.11 -4.81
N ARG A 15 9.32 1.64 -4.63
CA ARG A 15 9.03 3.01 -4.23
C ARG A 15 8.18 3.01 -2.98
N ASN A 16 8.17 4.13 -2.27
CA ASN A 16 7.20 4.34 -1.21
C ASN A 16 5.87 4.83 -1.80
N VAL A 17 4.79 4.50 -1.11
CA VAL A 17 3.50 5.15 -1.29
C VAL A 17 3.26 6.06 -0.09
N ILE A 18 2.85 7.30 -0.35
CA ILE A 18 2.35 8.18 0.71
C ILE A 18 0.88 7.85 0.92
N VAL A 19 0.54 7.47 2.15
CA VAL A 19 -0.82 7.15 2.54
C VAL A 19 -1.39 8.33 3.31
N ALA A 20 -2.52 8.88 2.81
CA ALA A 20 -3.24 9.95 3.46
C ALA A 20 -4.56 9.41 4.02
N GLY A 21 -4.74 9.45 5.33
CA GLY A 21 -5.99 9.13 6.02
C GLY A 21 -6.53 10.36 6.71
N ILE A 22 -7.75 10.29 7.23
CA ILE A 22 -8.44 11.43 7.84
C ILE A 22 -8.51 11.23 9.35
N ARG A 23 -7.86 12.14 10.10
CA ARG A 23 -7.90 12.14 11.57
C ARG A 23 -9.28 12.53 12.07
N LYS A 24 -9.54 12.25 13.34
CA LYS A 24 -10.81 12.63 14.00
C LYS A 24 -11.14 14.10 13.85
N ASP A 25 -10.12 14.97 13.88
CA ASP A 25 -10.29 16.41 13.74
C ASP A 25 -10.40 16.89 12.29
N GLY A 26 -10.41 15.95 11.32
CA GLY A 26 -10.51 16.25 9.90
C GLY A 26 -9.19 16.53 9.21
N ARG A 27 -8.08 16.61 9.95
CA ARG A 27 -6.77 16.85 9.35
C ARG A 27 -6.23 15.58 8.74
N PRO A 28 -5.47 15.66 7.64
CA PRO A 28 -4.88 14.48 7.04
C PRO A 28 -3.71 13.93 7.87
N HIS A 29 -3.63 12.60 7.95
CA HIS A 29 -2.47 11.90 8.46
C HIS A 29 -1.71 11.37 7.25
N LEU A 30 -0.43 11.72 7.12
CA LEU A 30 0.41 11.35 5.98
C LEU A 30 1.58 10.49 6.45
N SER A 31 1.84 9.39 5.74
CA SER A 31 3.01 8.55 6.03
C SER A 31 3.51 7.84 4.79
N PRO A 32 4.85 7.73 4.62
CA PRO A 32 5.43 6.92 3.55
C PRO A 32 5.49 5.46 3.98
N ASN A 33 5.24 4.54 3.03
CA ASN A 33 5.22 3.10 3.30
C ASN A 33 5.71 2.32 2.09
N TRP A 34 6.31 1.15 2.33
CA TRP A 34 6.48 0.14 1.31
C TRP A 34 5.09 -0.36 0.87
N PHE A 35 4.96 -0.76 -0.38
CA PHE A 35 3.68 -1.27 -0.87
C PHE A 35 3.87 -2.33 -1.96
N PHE A 36 2.79 -3.07 -2.20
CA PHE A 36 2.66 -3.98 -3.32
C PHE A 36 1.36 -3.68 -4.05
N TRP A 37 1.43 -3.57 -5.37
CA TRP A 37 0.28 -3.40 -6.26
C TRP A 37 0.08 -4.69 -7.05
N ASP A 38 -1.11 -5.32 -6.95
CA ASP A 38 -1.39 -6.59 -7.61
C ASP A 38 -2.18 -6.45 -8.91
N GLY A 39 -2.42 -5.23 -9.38
CA GLY A 39 -3.26 -4.93 -10.53
C GLY A 39 -4.69 -4.52 -10.15
N GLU A 40 -5.08 -4.72 -8.90
CA GLU A 40 -6.41 -4.36 -8.39
C GLU A 40 -6.37 -3.55 -7.10
N ARG A 41 -5.43 -3.88 -6.21
CA ARG A 41 -5.31 -3.25 -4.89
C ARG A 41 -3.87 -2.96 -4.55
N PHE A 42 -3.71 -1.95 -3.71
CA PHE A 42 -2.43 -1.64 -3.06
C PHE A 42 -2.44 -2.25 -1.67
N TYR A 43 -1.30 -2.81 -1.24
CA TYR A 43 -1.17 -3.43 0.07
C TYR A 43 -0.01 -2.81 0.83
N VAL A 44 -0.26 -2.49 2.10
CA VAL A 44 0.72 -1.88 3.02
C VAL A 44 0.67 -2.62 4.35
N SER A 45 1.83 -2.94 4.89
CA SER A 45 1.96 -3.53 6.22
C SER A 45 2.14 -2.43 7.25
N THR A 46 1.40 -2.51 8.37
CA THR A 46 1.57 -1.60 9.50
C THR A 46 1.33 -2.36 10.80
N THR A 47 1.38 -1.67 11.94
CA THR A 47 1.11 -2.30 13.23
C THR A 47 -0.13 -1.67 13.87
N ARG A 48 -0.76 -2.41 14.79
CA ARG A 48 -1.92 -1.90 15.54
C ARG A 48 -1.59 -0.71 16.43
N LYS A 49 -0.31 -0.50 16.72
CA LYS A 49 0.16 0.63 17.54
C LYS A 49 0.22 1.94 16.77
N ARG A 50 0.25 1.89 15.44
CA ARG A 50 0.38 3.08 14.60
C ARG A 50 -0.98 3.73 14.34
N ALA A 51 -0.96 5.03 14.06
CA ALA A 51 -2.17 5.83 13.86
C ALA A 51 -3.05 5.30 12.72
N LYS A 52 -2.44 4.78 11.64
CA LYS A 52 -3.19 4.26 10.48
C LYS A 52 -4.21 3.19 10.87
N TYR A 53 -3.86 2.31 11.82
CA TYR A 53 -4.79 1.25 12.24
C TYR A 53 -6.10 1.85 12.80
N ARG A 54 -5.99 2.80 13.72
CA ARG A 54 -7.16 3.45 14.32
C ARG A 54 -7.93 4.30 13.31
N ILE A 55 -7.20 5.02 12.46
CA ILE A 55 -7.81 5.88 11.44
C ILE A 55 -8.68 5.06 10.51
N PHE A 56 -8.15 3.99 9.92
CA PHE A 56 -8.84 3.23 8.89
C PHE A 56 -9.92 2.29 9.44
N ARG A 57 -9.91 2.00 10.72
CA ARG A 57 -11.02 1.32 11.37
C ARG A 57 -12.22 2.27 11.55
N ARG A 58 -11.97 3.56 11.64
CA ARG A 58 -13.01 4.58 11.81
C ARG A 58 -13.49 5.15 10.48
N ASP A 59 -12.57 5.40 9.56
CA ASP A 59 -12.86 6.06 8.27
C ASP A 59 -12.00 5.39 7.19
N GLN A 60 -12.65 4.69 6.26
CA GLN A 60 -11.96 3.89 5.25
C GLN A 60 -11.51 4.70 4.03
N ARG A 61 -11.74 6.01 3.98
CA ARG A 61 -11.27 6.85 2.87
C ARG A 61 -9.76 7.07 2.98
N ALA A 62 -9.06 6.89 1.88
CA ALA A 62 -7.63 7.17 1.82
C ALA A 62 -7.23 7.63 0.42
N GLU A 63 -6.32 8.60 0.37
CA GLU A 63 -5.66 9.00 -0.86
C GLU A 63 -4.25 8.44 -0.84
N LEU A 64 -3.79 7.98 -2.00
CA LEU A 64 -2.42 7.48 -2.17
C LEU A 64 -1.69 8.34 -3.18
N VAL A 65 -0.40 8.57 -2.95
CA VAL A 65 0.49 9.18 -3.92
C VAL A 65 1.75 8.32 -4.03
N VAL A 66 2.10 7.95 -5.27
CA VAL A 66 3.38 7.33 -5.58
C VAL A 66 4.13 8.27 -6.51
N ASP A 67 5.37 8.62 -6.17
CA ASP A 67 6.19 9.53 -6.98
C ASP A 67 7.60 8.99 -7.18
N ASP A 68 8.37 9.63 -8.06
CA ASP A 68 9.79 9.39 -8.19
C ASP A 68 10.58 10.39 -7.34
N PRO A 69 11.89 10.16 -7.12
CA PRO A 69 12.69 11.03 -6.26
C PRO A 69 12.74 12.50 -6.71
N GLU A 70 12.58 12.76 -8.02
CA GLU A 70 12.59 14.12 -8.58
C GLU A 70 11.20 14.77 -8.55
N GLY A 71 10.14 13.97 -8.32
CA GLY A 71 8.76 14.47 -8.31
C GLY A 71 8.19 14.79 -9.70
N PHE A 72 8.84 14.34 -10.78
CA PHE A 72 8.37 14.60 -12.15
C PHE A 72 7.36 13.57 -12.63
N ARG A 73 7.41 12.36 -12.09
CA ARG A 73 6.43 11.32 -12.38
C ARG A 73 5.69 10.99 -11.10
N TYR A 74 4.39 11.05 -11.13
CA TYR A 74 3.60 10.67 -9.97
C TYR A 74 2.20 10.23 -10.38
N VAL A 75 1.55 9.53 -9.47
CA VAL A 75 0.16 9.14 -9.60
C VAL A 75 -0.53 9.32 -8.24
N GLU A 76 -1.74 9.86 -8.28
CA GLU A 76 -2.61 10.03 -7.11
C GLU A 76 -3.83 9.15 -7.30
N ILE A 77 -4.16 8.34 -6.28
CA ILE A 77 -5.19 7.31 -6.37
C ILE A 77 -6.19 7.48 -5.23
N PRO A 78 -7.49 7.70 -5.52
CA PRO A 78 -8.52 7.66 -4.49
C PRO A 78 -8.84 6.20 -4.16
N THR A 79 -8.94 5.88 -2.88
CA THR A 79 -9.14 4.49 -2.44
C THR A 79 -10.07 4.38 -1.25
N GLN A 80 -10.55 3.14 -1.04
CA GLN A 80 -11.14 2.70 0.23
C GLN A 80 -10.27 1.60 0.82
N VAL A 81 -10.12 1.62 2.14
CA VAL A 81 -9.22 0.72 2.87
C VAL A 81 -9.99 -0.38 3.58
N GLU A 82 -9.51 -1.60 3.46
CA GLU A 82 -9.92 -2.74 4.28
C GLU A 82 -8.78 -3.08 5.22
N VAL A 83 -9.04 -3.16 6.51
CA VAL A 83 -8.05 -3.61 7.50
C VAL A 83 -8.13 -5.13 7.59
N ARG A 84 -7.07 -5.83 7.21
CA ARG A 84 -6.98 -7.29 7.26
C ARG A 84 -6.08 -7.71 8.41
N GLU A 85 -6.67 -8.35 9.41
CA GLU A 85 -5.96 -8.68 10.65
C GLU A 85 -5.43 -10.11 10.70
N ASP A 86 -5.90 -10.99 9.80
CA ASP A 86 -5.47 -12.39 9.75
C ASP A 86 -4.15 -12.50 8.98
N VAL A 87 -3.04 -12.57 9.70
CA VAL A 87 -1.71 -12.63 9.10
C VAL A 87 -1.52 -13.90 8.25
N PRO A 88 -1.81 -15.12 8.76
CA PRO A 88 -1.65 -16.32 7.92
C PRO A 88 -2.44 -16.30 6.62
N ALA A 89 -3.69 -15.81 6.65
CA ALA A 89 -4.54 -15.75 5.48
C ALA A 89 -3.99 -14.78 4.41
N ASN A 90 -3.18 -13.81 4.81
CA ASN A 90 -2.64 -12.78 3.92
C ASN A 90 -1.12 -12.88 3.73
N ILE A 91 -0.53 -14.01 4.10
CA ILE A 91 0.94 -14.15 4.14
C ILE A 91 1.60 -13.90 2.79
N SER A 92 0.96 -14.29 1.69
CA SER A 92 1.50 -14.08 0.34
C SER A 92 1.65 -12.59 0.01
N LEU A 93 0.78 -11.74 0.55
CA LEU A 93 0.81 -10.29 0.31
C LEU A 93 1.91 -9.62 1.15
N PHE A 94 2.09 -10.04 2.40
CA PHE A 94 3.23 -9.59 3.20
C PHE A 94 4.55 -9.99 2.55
N ARG A 95 4.61 -11.21 2.03
CA ARG A 95 5.79 -11.73 1.29
C ARG A 95 6.06 -10.87 0.06
N ALA A 96 5.03 -10.56 -0.73
CA ALA A 96 5.16 -9.76 -1.94
C ALA A 96 5.71 -8.36 -1.67
N ILE A 97 5.30 -7.72 -0.57
CA ILE A 97 5.84 -6.42 -0.17
C ILE A 97 7.35 -6.52 0.09
N ARG A 98 7.79 -7.50 0.87
CA ARG A 98 9.21 -7.69 1.19
C ARG A 98 10.02 -8.01 -0.07
N GLU A 99 9.52 -8.90 -0.91
CA GLU A 99 10.18 -9.31 -2.14
C GLU A 99 10.42 -8.13 -3.06
N LYS A 100 9.40 -7.31 -3.27
CA LYS A 100 9.49 -6.10 -4.09
C LYS A 100 10.58 -5.15 -3.60
N HIS A 101 10.71 -5.00 -2.29
CA HIS A 101 11.65 -4.06 -1.66
C HIS A 101 12.99 -4.71 -1.28
N GLY A 102 13.26 -5.91 -1.78
CA GLY A 102 14.56 -6.56 -1.62
C GLY A 102 14.89 -7.04 -0.21
N ARG A 103 13.90 -7.16 0.66
CA ARG A 103 14.10 -7.64 2.02
C ARG A 103 14.10 -9.16 2.06
N ALA A 104 14.99 -9.77 2.85
CA ALA A 104 15.04 -11.20 3.05
C ALA A 104 13.70 -11.75 3.56
N ILE A 105 13.29 -12.90 3.02
CA ILE A 105 12.00 -13.51 3.32
C ILE A 105 12.24 -14.93 3.85
N PRO A 106 11.91 -15.22 5.13
CA PRO A 106 11.96 -16.57 5.66
C PRO A 106 10.79 -17.41 5.14
N ALA A 107 10.72 -18.68 5.53
CA ALA A 107 9.59 -19.55 5.23
C ALA A 107 8.29 -18.95 5.81
N ASP A 108 7.15 -19.30 5.22
CA ASP A 108 5.86 -18.67 5.54
C ASP A 108 5.49 -18.77 7.03
N ASP A 109 5.76 -19.91 7.66
CA ASP A 109 5.45 -20.10 9.09
C ASP A 109 6.31 -19.19 9.97
N VAL A 110 7.58 -19.03 9.64
CA VAL A 110 8.50 -18.14 10.36
C VAL A 110 8.09 -16.68 10.14
N LEU A 111 7.80 -16.32 8.90
CA LEU A 111 7.35 -14.96 8.57
C LEU A 111 6.07 -14.61 9.32
N ALA A 112 5.08 -15.52 9.33
CA ALA A 112 3.82 -15.29 10.03
C ALA A 112 4.07 -15.09 11.54
N ALA A 113 4.93 -15.89 12.15
CA ALA A 113 5.25 -15.76 13.57
C ALA A 113 5.91 -14.40 13.87
N GLU A 114 6.83 -13.95 13.03
CA GLU A 114 7.47 -12.63 13.18
C GLU A 114 6.46 -11.48 13.07
N LEU A 115 5.58 -11.56 12.07
CA LEU A 115 4.56 -10.52 11.85
C LEU A 115 3.58 -10.45 13.01
N ILE A 116 3.13 -11.59 13.52
CA ILE A 116 2.23 -11.66 14.67
C ILE A 116 2.90 -11.10 15.91
N ALA A 117 4.16 -11.46 16.15
CA ALA A 117 4.91 -10.97 17.31
C ALA A 117 5.10 -9.45 17.25
N ASP A 118 5.23 -8.87 16.05
CA ASP A 118 5.36 -7.44 15.84
C ASP A 118 3.99 -6.72 15.74
N ASP A 119 2.91 -7.44 15.99
CA ASP A 119 1.54 -6.92 15.96
C ASP A 119 1.17 -6.31 14.60
N ARG A 120 1.63 -6.91 13.51
CA ARG A 120 1.39 -6.45 12.15
C ARG A 120 -0.01 -6.80 11.65
N ILE A 121 -0.55 -5.89 10.84
CA ILE A 121 -1.78 -6.09 10.09
C ILE A 121 -1.53 -5.61 8.65
N LEU A 122 -2.43 -5.99 7.76
CA LEU A 122 -2.36 -5.58 6.36
C LEU A 122 -3.47 -4.58 6.05
N LEU A 123 -3.10 -3.51 5.35
CA LEU A 123 -4.05 -2.56 4.81
C LEU A 123 -4.19 -2.84 3.31
N ALA A 124 -5.43 -3.08 2.86
CA ALA A 124 -5.75 -3.31 1.46
C ALA A 124 -6.53 -2.12 0.92
N PHE A 125 -5.95 -1.42 -0.05
CA PHE A 125 -6.51 -0.20 -0.63
C PHE A 125 -7.11 -0.52 -1.99
N THR A 126 -8.42 -0.39 -2.13
CA THR A 126 -9.11 -0.60 -3.40
C THR A 126 -9.38 0.76 -4.05
N PRO A 127 -8.87 1.02 -5.26
CA PRO A 127 -9.19 2.26 -5.98
C PRO A 127 -10.70 2.42 -6.17
N THR A 128 -11.18 3.65 -6.00
CA THR A 128 -12.61 3.98 -6.18
C THR A 128 -12.89 4.51 -7.58
N ALA A 129 -11.86 4.59 -8.43
CA ALA A 129 -11.97 4.99 -9.83
C ALA A 129 -11.03 4.14 -10.68
N PRO A 130 -11.32 3.93 -11.96
CA PRO A 130 -10.41 3.20 -12.85
C PRO A 130 -9.10 3.98 -13.05
N ALA A 131 -8.02 3.26 -13.37
CA ALA A 131 -6.70 3.85 -13.53
C ALA A 131 -6.67 4.99 -14.57
N SER A 132 -7.53 4.93 -15.57
CA SER A 132 -7.67 6.00 -16.57
C SER A 132 -8.12 7.33 -15.98
N ALA A 133 -8.77 7.30 -14.80
CA ALA A 133 -9.27 8.50 -14.12
C ALA A 133 -8.35 8.98 -12.99
N TRP A 134 -7.25 8.27 -12.71
CA TRP A 134 -6.31 8.72 -11.68
C TRP A 134 -5.52 9.94 -12.17
N THR A 135 -5.19 10.83 -11.25
CA THR A 135 -4.31 11.96 -11.56
C THR A 135 -2.89 11.44 -11.78
N LYS A 136 -2.34 11.70 -12.96
CA LYS A 136 -1.01 11.20 -13.35
C LYS A 136 -0.18 12.31 -14.00
N ARG A 137 1.12 12.25 -13.82
CA ARG A 137 2.07 13.09 -14.53
C ARG A 137 3.27 12.25 -14.97
N GLY A 138 3.64 12.35 -16.25
CA GLY A 138 4.81 11.67 -16.79
C GLY A 138 4.66 10.16 -16.92
N LEU A 139 3.45 9.63 -16.93
CA LEU A 139 3.17 8.19 -16.98
C LEU A 139 2.17 7.81 -18.09
N ASP A 140 2.11 8.60 -19.11
CA ASP A 140 1.20 8.35 -20.25
C ASP A 140 1.77 7.30 -21.22
#